data_054e07684b2febaba52ada6a1457488e
#
_entry.id   054e07684b2febaba52ada6a1457488e
#
_cell.length_a   1.000
_cell.length_b   1.000
_cell.length_c   1.000
_cell.angle_alpha   90.00
_cell.angle_beta   90.00
_cell.angle_gamma   90.00
#
_symmetry.space_group_name_H-M   'P 1'
#
loop_
_entity.id
_entity.type
_entity.pdbx_description
1 polymer ?
#
loop_
_entity_poly.entity_id
_entity_poly.type
_entity_poly.pdbx_seq_one_letter_code
_entity_poly.pdbx_strand_id
1 'polypeptide(L)'
;MEPYRERSHDAYGALRWLQTQTFIDPKRIALGGRSNGAMTMLWTVFANAPQRPKDLKSDFRVAFGFYPGCITLRKKATDYIAAVPTLLQLGADDNWTWPKPCQALAEEATSRGGQAIIVDLYEGAAHSFDHPKSKRRTITVNNDRKVRLGTHPEARAKSIERINTYLRSAFQDQ
;
A
#
# COMPACT_ATOMS: atom_id res chain seq x y z
N MET A 1 9.45 -2.40 18.91
CA MET A 1 9.92 -1.88 17.62
C MET A 1 8.90 -2.27 16.55
N GLU A 2 8.55 -1.37 15.65
CA GLU A 2 7.54 -1.62 14.61
C GLU A 2 8.22 -1.62 13.24
N PRO A 3 8.62 -2.80 12.74
CA PRO A 3 9.49 -2.91 11.57
C PRO A 3 9.00 -2.14 10.33
N TYR A 4 7.68 -2.07 10.12
CA TYR A 4 7.10 -1.35 8.99
C TYR A 4 7.20 0.18 9.12
N ARG A 5 7.23 0.72 10.35
CA ARG A 5 7.43 2.15 10.60
C ARG A 5 8.90 2.54 10.39
N GLU A 6 9.82 1.71 10.86
CA GLU A 6 11.26 1.92 10.71
C GLU A 6 11.71 1.80 9.24
N ARG A 7 11.15 0.85 8.49
CA ARG A 7 11.41 0.68 7.05
C ARG A 7 10.98 1.87 6.19
N SER A 8 10.20 2.81 6.72
CA SER A 8 9.91 4.06 6.01
C SER A 8 11.19 4.85 5.73
N HIS A 9 12.20 4.77 6.61
CA HIS A 9 13.51 5.38 6.37
C HIS A 9 14.21 4.77 5.16
N ASP A 10 14.11 3.44 4.97
CA ASP A 10 14.68 2.76 3.80
C ASP A 10 14.00 3.21 2.52
N ALA A 11 12.66 3.36 2.54
CA ALA A 11 11.90 3.86 1.40
C ALA A 11 12.31 5.29 1.01
N TYR A 12 12.50 6.18 1.99
CA TYR A 12 12.99 7.54 1.72
C TYR A 12 14.47 7.56 1.30
N GLY A 13 15.29 6.67 1.83
CA GLY A 13 16.67 6.47 1.37
C GLY A 13 16.72 6.08 -0.10
N ALA A 14 15.89 5.11 -0.50
CA ALA A 14 15.75 4.70 -1.88
C ALA A 14 15.22 5.83 -2.79
N LEU A 15 14.22 6.61 -2.33
CA LEU A 15 13.70 7.76 -3.08
C LEU A 15 14.82 8.78 -3.36
N ARG A 16 15.58 9.17 -2.33
CA ARG A 16 16.69 10.12 -2.48
C ARG A 16 17.76 9.62 -3.44
N TRP A 17 18.12 8.33 -3.32
CA TRP A 17 19.08 7.73 -4.26
C TRP A 17 18.57 7.72 -5.69
N LEU A 18 17.32 7.31 -5.92
CA LEU A 18 16.71 7.34 -7.27
C LEU A 18 16.71 8.75 -7.88
N GLN A 19 16.46 9.77 -7.05
CA GLN A 19 16.46 11.18 -7.47
C GLN A 19 17.83 11.72 -7.87
N THR A 20 18.92 11.02 -7.55
CA THR A 20 20.28 11.37 -8.01
C THR A 20 20.67 10.69 -9.32
N GLN A 21 19.87 9.73 -9.81
CA GLN A 21 20.21 8.98 -11.00
C GLN A 21 19.82 9.75 -12.27
N THR A 22 20.74 9.86 -13.23
CA THR A 22 20.54 10.62 -14.47
C THR A 22 19.51 10.02 -15.43
N PHE A 23 19.19 8.73 -15.25
CA PHE A 23 18.21 7.99 -16.06
C PHE A 23 16.82 7.93 -15.42
N ILE A 24 16.63 8.55 -14.26
CA ILE A 24 15.35 8.60 -13.54
C ILE A 24 14.79 10.01 -13.56
N ASP A 25 13.52 10.14 -13.91
CA ASP A 25 12.78 11.37 -13.64
C ASP A 25 12.47 11.46 -12.15
N PRO A 26 13.04 12.42 -11.41
CA PRO A 26 12.89 12.52 -9.97
C PRO A 26 11.46 12.82 -9.50
N LYS A 27 10.59 13.28 -10.41
CA LYS A 27 9.17 13.54 -10.14
C LYS A 27 8.24 12.38 -10.49
N ARG A 28 8.78 11.31 -11.09
CA ARG A 28 8.01 10.16 -11.59
C ARG A 28 8.39 8.86 -10.88
N ILE A 29 8.46 8.89 -9.57
CA ILE A 29 8.78 7.74 -8.73
C ILE A 29 7.53 7.32 -7.95
N ALA A 30 7.12 6.07 -8.09
CA ALA A 30 6.01 5.47 -7.34
C ALA A 30 6.55 4.57 -6.21
N LEU A 31 5.78 4.46 -5.12
CA LEU A 31 6.05 3.54 -4.02
C LEU A 31 5.05 2.38 -4.04
N GLY A 32 5.51 1.16 -4.18
CA GLY A 32 4.66 -0.04 -4.18
C GLY A 32 4.99 -1.02 -3.05
N GLY A 33 3.97 -1.75 -2.57
CA GLY A 33 4.20 -2.76 -1.54
C GLY A 33 3.14 -3.86 -1.50
N ARG A 34 3.48 -5.01 -0.87
CA ARG A 34 2.57 -6.11 -0.63
C ARG A 34 2.59 -6.50 0.84
N SER A 35 1.43 -6.80 1.42
CA SER A 35 1.30 -7.27 2.80
C SER A 35 2.09 -6.36 3.77
N ASN A 36 3.11 -6.86 4.44
CA ASN A 36 3.99 -6.08 5.29
C ASN A 36 4.65 -4.89 4.56
N GLY A 37 5.05 -5.05 3.29
CA GLY A 37 5.57 -3.97 2.45
C GLY A 37 4.51 -2.90 2.15
N ALA A 38 3.24 -3.27 2.01
CA ALA A 38 2.15 -2.32 1.86
C ALA A 38 1.84 -1.59 3.18
N MET A 39 2.03 -2.24 4.34
CA MET A 39 2.01 -1.55 5.65
C MET A 39 3.13 -0.52 5.76
N THR A 40 4.35 -0.88 5.35
CA THR A 40 5.49 0.06 5.26
C THR A 40 5.15 1.24 4.35
N MET A 41 4.59 0.98 3.17
CA MET A 41 4.16 2.00 2.22
C MET A 41 3.16 2.98 2.87
N LEU A 42 2.12 2.49 3.54
CA LEU A 42 1.15 3.33 4.24
C LEU A 42 1.80 4.19 5.33
N TRP A 43 2.73 3.65 6.12
CA TRP A 43 3.50 4.43 7.10
C TRP A 43 4.42 5.46 6.44
N THR A 44 4.99 5.15 5.28
CA THR A 44 5.84 6.07 4.52
C THR A 44 5.04 7.27 3.99
N VAL A 45 3.86 7.03 3.42
CA VAL A 45 3.03 8.10 2.87
C VAL A 45 2.15 8.82 3.91
N PHE A 46 2.25 8.49 5.17
CA PHE A 46 1.57 9.21 6.24
C PHE A 46 2.17 10.62 6.37
N ALA A 47 1.36 11.65 6.07
CA ALA A 47 1.84 13.03 5.98
C ALA A 47 2.40 13.55 7.31
N ASN A 48 1.78 13.18 8.43
CA ASN A 48 2.16 13.62 9.78
C ASN A 48 3.11 12.64 10.49
N ALA A 49 3.66 11.65 9.76
CA ALA A 49 4.55 10.67 10.36
C ALA A 49 5.83 11.33 10.91
N PRO A 50 6.22 11.06 12.16
CA PRO A 50 7.45 11.64 12.73
C PRO A 50 8.72 11.28 11.94
N GLN A 51 8.73 10.11 11.29
CA GLN A 51 9.85 9.63 10.46
C GLN A 51 9.87 10.23 9.05
N ARG A 52 8.86 11.03 8.67
CA ARG A 52 8.82 11.65 7.35
C ARG A 52 9.87 12.76 7.27
N PRO A 53 10.79 12.74 6.26
CA PRO A 53 11.76 13.80 6.09
C PRO A 53 11.07 15.14 5.77
N LYS A 54 11.56 16.20 6.37
CA LYS A 54 11.06 17.58 6.12
C LYS A 54 11.72 18.26 4.93
N ASP A 55 12.84 17.70 4.46
CA ASP A 55 13.73 18.24 3.42
C ASP A 55 13.61 17.51 2.07
N LEU A 56 12.45 16.88 1.81
CA LEU A 56 12.21 16.22 0.53
C LEU A 56 12.14 17.26 -0.61
N LYS A 57 12.97 17.12 -1.63
CA LYS A 57 12.91 17.93 -2.85
C LYS A 57 11.64 17.65 -3.65
N SER A 58 11.25 16.39 -3.74
CA SER A 58 9.96 15.90 -4.22
C SER A 58 9.61 14.61 -3.52
N ASP A 59 8.32 14.32 -3.39
CA ASP A 59 7.83 13.07 -2.81
C ASP A 59 7.64 12.00 -3.89
N PHE A 60 7.24 10.79 -3.47
CA PHE A 60 6.65 9.82 -4.39
C PHE A 60 5.48 10.45 -5.13
N ARG A 61 5.37 10.22 -6.42
CA ARG A 61 4.25 10.75 -7.22
C ARG A 61 2.92 10.13 -6.82
N VAL A 62 2.94 8.81 -6.59
CA VAL A 62 1.79 8.00 -6.13
C VAL A 62 2.30 6.81 -5.33
N ALA A 63 1.38 6.17 -4.58
CA ALA A 63 1.64 4.91 -3.91
C ALA A 63 0.59 3.86 -4.27
N PHE A 64 0.95 2.58 -4.21
CA PHE A 64 -0.02 1.48 -4.35
C PHE A 64 0.36 0.30 -3.46
N GLY A 65 -0.64 -0.36 -2.91
CA GLY A 65 -0.41 -1.46 -1.98
C GLY A 65 -1.42 -2.60 -2.12
N PHE A 66 -0.92 -3.82 -1.99
CA PHE A 66 -1.74 -5.02 -1.94
C PHE A 66 -1.95 -5.47 -0.50
N TYR A 67 -3.16 -5.68 -0.11
CA TYR A 67 -3.61 -6.31 1.14
C TYR A 67 -2.81 -5.91 2.39
N PRO A 68 -2.64 -4.61 2.71
CA PRO A 68 -2.00 -4.18 3.96
C PRO A 68 -2.85 -4.53 5.17
N GLY A 69 -2.20 -4.65 6.34
CA GLY A 69 -2.90 -4.68 7.62
C GLY A 69 -3.12 -3.26 8.15
N CYS A 70 -4.36 -2.73 8.10
CA CYS A 70 -4.66 -1.34 8.48
C CYS A 70 -5.04 -1.15 9.95
N ILE A 71 -5.31 -2.21 10.70
CA ILE A 71 -5.77 -2.12 12.10
C ILE A 71 -4.79 -1.34 12.98
N THR A 72 -3.50 -1.71 12.92
CA THR A 72 -2.47 -1.09 13.77
C THR A 72 -2.25 0.37 13.38
N LEU A 73 -2.24 0.69 12.09
CA LEU A 73 -2.09 2.05 11.61
C LEU A 73 -3.24 2.93 12.11
N ARG A 74 -4.50 2.51 11.94
CA ARG A 74 -5.67 3.25 12.42
C ARG A 74 -5.65 3.51 13.93
N LYS A 75 -5.16 2.55 14.72
CA LYS A 75 -5.07 2.69 16.17
C LYS A 75 -3.97 3.65 16.62
N LYS A 76 -2.86 3.74 15.88
CA LYS A 76 -1.67 4.48 16.28
C LYS A 76 -1.50 5.83 15.59
N ALA A 77 -2.11 6.00 14.43
CA ALA A 77 -2.12 7.22 13.65
C ALA A 77 -3.57 7.70 13.48
N THR A 78 -4.16 8.18 14.56
CA THR A 78 -5.57 8.63 14.58
C THR A 78 -5.80 9.87 13.73
N ASP A 79 -4.74 10.59 13.40
CA ASP A 79 -4.68 11.74 12.51
C ASP A 79 -4.14 11.39 11.10
N TYR A 80 -4.20 10.10 10.71
CA TYR A 80 -3.68 9.65 9.43
C TYR A 80 -4.32 10.40 8.26
N ILE A 81 -3.48 11.01 7.44
CA ILE A 81 -3.77 11.53 6.11
C ILE A 81 -2.67 11.06 5.14
N ALA A 82 -3.04 10.73 3.91
CA ALA A 82 -2.06 10.35 2.90
C ALA A 82 -1.41 11.61 2.29
N ALA A 83 -0.09 11.62 2.20
CA ALA A 83 0.67 12.70 1.57
C ALA A 83 0.64 12.64 0.04
N VAL A 84 0.41 11.46 -0.52
CA VAL A 84 0.37 11.23 -1.97
C VAL A 84 -0.86 10.38 -2.33
N PRO A 85 -1.41 10.50 -3.56
CA PRO A 85 -2.48 9.64 -4.03
C PRO A 85 -2.10 8.18 -3.87
N THR A 86 -3.00 7.37 -3.32
CA THR A 86 -2.72 5.98 -2.94
C THR A 86 -3.81 5.04 -3.48
N LEU A 87 -3.40 3.90 -4.03
CA LEU A 87 -4.30 2.84 -4.48
C LEU A 87 -4.09 1.59 -3.62
N LEU A 88 -5.16 1.06 -3.02
CA LEU A 88 -5.16 -0.19 -2.26
C LEU A 88 -5.92 -1.28 -3.02
N GLN A 89 -5.29 -2.43 -3.19
CA GLN A 89 -5.82 -3.61 -3.86
C GLN A 89 -6.10 -4.68 -2.82
N LEU A 90 -7.37 -4.94 -2.50
CA LEU A 90 -7.77 -5.77 -1.36
C LEU A 90 -8.55 -7.00 -1.83
N GLY A 91 -8.28 -8.15 -1.22
CA GLY A 91 -9.11 -9.35 -1.39
C GLY A 91 -10.32 -9.28 -0.46
N ALA A 92 -11.54 -9.51 -0.99
CA ALA A 92 -12.76 -9.51 -0.19
C ALA A 92 -12.77 -10.67 0.83
N ASP A 93 -12.15 -11.79 0.47
CA ASP A 93 -12.03 -12.98 1.32
C ASP A 93 -10.75 -13.02 2.17
N ASP A 94 -9.96 -11.94 2.17
CA ASP A 94 -8.75 -11.88 3.00
C ASP A 94 -9.10 -11.81 4.47
N ASN A 95 -8.89 -12.94 5.16
CA ASN A 95 -9.08 -13.02 6.59
C ASN A 95 -7.75 -12.95 7.38
N TRP A 96 -6.63 -12.69 6.71
CA TRP A 96 -5.36 -12.39 7.35
C TRP A 96 -5.23 -10.89 7.63
N THR A 97 -5.38 -10.09 6.60
CA THR A 97 -5.41 -8.63 6.65
C THR A 97 -6.76 -8.13 6.14
N TRP A 98 -7.76 -8.18 7.00
CA TRP A 98 -9.15 -7.85 6.64
C TRP A 98 -9.28 -6.54 5.88
N PRO A 99 -10.10 -6.48 4.81
CA PRO A 99 -10.24 -5.29 3.97
C PRO A 99 -10.94 -4.12 4.68
N LYS A 100 -11.96 -4.39 5.51
CA LYS A 100 -12.76 -3.36 6.18
C LYS A 100 -11.94 -2.29 6.94
N PRO A 101 -10.89 -2.64 7.72
CA PRO A 101 -10.05 -1.61 8.36
C PRO A 101 -9.34 -0.68 7.37
N CYS A 102 -9.01 -1.17 6.17
CA CYS A 102 -8.39 -0.33 5.13
C CYS A 102 -9.40 0.56 4.42
N GLN A 103 -10.62 0.08 4.20
CA GLN A 103 -11.73 0.90 3.70
C GLN A 103 -12.03 2.05 4.66
N ALA A 104 -12.18 1.75 5.95
CA ALA A 104 -12.38 2.77 6.96
C ALA A 104 -11.19 3.75 7.08
N LEU A 105 -9.93 3.27 6.95
CA LEU A 105 -8.76 4.16 6.90
C LEU A 105 -8.85 5.15 5.74
N ALA A 106 -9.26 4.67 4.55
CA ALA A 106 -9.37 5.49 3.35
C ALA A 106 -10.44 6.58 3.51
N GLU A 107 -11.62 6.23 4.02
CA GLU A 107 -12.70 7.15 4.32
C GLU A 107 -12.29 8.21 5.35
N GLU A 108 -11.70 7.79 6.46
CA GLU A 108 -11.22 8.67 7.53
C GLU A 108 -10.12 9.62 7.05
N ALA A 109 -9.15 9.13 6.26
CA ALA A 109 -8.08 9.95 5.71
C ALA A 109 -8.59 11.01 4.74
N THR A 110 -9.55 10.64 3.88
CA THR A 110 -10.19 11.55 2.93
C THR A 110 -10.99 12.63 3.65
N SER A 111 -11.76 12.27 4.68
CA SER A 111 -12.53 13.24 5.47
C SER A 111 -11.66 14.26 6.21
N ARG A 112 -10.40 13.92 6.49
CA ARG A 112 -9.40 14.83 7.10
C ARG A 112 -8.65 15.69 6.07
N GLY A 113 -8.98 15.62 4.79
CA GLY A 113 -8.37 16.44 3.73
C GLY A 113 -7.01 15.90 3.20
N GLY A 114 -6.68 14.65 3.43
CA GLY A 114 -5.52 13.99 2.82
C GLY A 114 -5.70 13.74 1.32
N GLN A 115 -4.63 13.33 0.65
CA GLN A 115 -4.70 12.84 -0.72
C GLN A 115 -5.58 11.61 -0.80
N ALA A 116 -6.25 11.40 -1.93
CA ALA A 116 -7.20 10.31 -2.13
C ALA A 116 -6.56 8.93 -1.91
N ILE A 117 -7.26 8.07 -1.17
CA ILE A 117 -6.95 6.65 -1.05
C ILE A 117 -8.07 5.87 -1.74
N ILE A 118 -7.79 5.38 -2.93
CA ILE A 118 -8.71 4.54 -3.69
C ILE A 118 -8.59 3.10 -3.20
N VAL A 119 -9.73 2.44 -2.97
CA VAL A 119 -9.76 1.04 -2.54
C VAL A 119 -10.50 0.21 -3.57
N ASP A 120 -9.78 -0.71 -4.20
CA ASP A 120 -10.39 -1.73 -5.06
C ASP A 120 -10.51 -3.04 -4.28
N LEU A 121 -11.70 -3.64 -4.32
CA LEU A 121 -12.03 -4.88 -3.64
C LEU A 121 -12.27 -5.99 -4.67
N TYR A 122 -11.60 -7.13 -4.50
CA TYR A 122 -11.69 -8.27 -5.41
C TYR A 122 -12.41 -9.43 -4.75
N GLU A 123 -13.61 -9.73 -5.24
CA GLU A 123 -14.45 -10.82 -4.75
C GLU A 123 -13.75 -12.18 -4.89
N GLY A 124 -13.91 -13.05 -3.89
CA GLY A 124 -13.29 -14.38 -3.84
C GLY A 124 -11.78 -14.41 -3.67
N ALA A 125 -11.11 -13.25 -3.69
CA ALA A 125 -9.67 -13.15 -3.51
C ALA A 125 -9.31 -13.13 -2.02
N ALA A 126 -8.30 -13.93 -1.65
CA ALA A 126 -7.75 -13.98 -0.31
C ALA A 126 -6.36 -13.30 -0.26
N HIS A 127 -5.63 -13.43 0.86
CA HIS A 127 -4.28 -12.90 0.97
C HIS A 127 -3.35 -13.44 -0.13
N SER A 128 -2.44 -12.62 -0.65
CA SER A 128 -1.51 -12.98 -1.74
C SER A 128 -2.19 -13.41 -3.06
N PHE A 129 -3.36 -12.88 -3.36
CA PHE A 129 -4.12 -13.23 -4.55
C PHE A 129 -3.39 -12.86 -5.87
N ASP A 130 -2.50 -11.90 -5.85
CA ASP A 130 -1.70 -11.44 -6.99
C ASP A 130 -0.43 -12.27 -7.24
N HIS A 131 -0.04 -13.16 -6.32
CA HIS A 131 1.19 -13.93 -6.44
C HIS A 131 1.03 -15.07 -7.45
N PRO A 132 1.77 -15.12 -8.58
CA PRO A 132 1.49 -16.00 -9.70
C PRO A 132 1.65 -17.50 -9.41
N LYS A 133 2.45 -17.84 -8.40
CA LYS A 133 2.79 -19.25 -8.07
C LYS A 133 2.30 -19.68 -6.67
N SER A 134 1.48 -18.88 -6.01
CA SER A 134 0.97 -19.22 -4.68
C SER A 134 -0.29 -20.06 -4.80
N LYS A 135 -0.20 -21.38 -4.60
CA LYS A 135 -1.39 -22.24 -4.57
C LYS A 135 -2.36 -21.79 -3.48
N ARG A 136 -3.67 -21.79 -3.78
CA ARG A 136 -4.70 -21.51 -2.78
C ARG A 136 -4.63 -22.54 -1.65
N ARG A 137 -4.54 -22.06 -0.42
CA ARG A 137 -4.45 -22.90 0.77
C ARG A 137 -4.88 -22.14 2.01
N THR A 138 -5.17 -22.87 3.06
CA THR A 138 -5.33 -22.37 4.41
C THR A 138 -4.08 -22.73 5.21
N ILE A 139 -3.56 -21.79 5.97
CA ILE A 139 -2.46 -22.01 6.91
C ILE A 139 -2.90 -21.60 8.30
N THR A 140 -2.25 -22.18 9.32
CA THR A 140 -2.40 -21.76 10.70
C THR A 140 -1.30 -20.74 11.02
N VAL A 141 -1.68 -19.60 11.55
CA VAL A 141 -0.79 -18.55 12.04
C VAL A 141 -0.94 -18.42 13.56
N ASN A 142 -0.30 -17.42 14.17
CA ASN A 142 -0.31 -17.20 15.61
C ASN A 142 -1.70 -17.39 16.25
N ASN A 143 -1.75 -18.05 17.41
CA ASN A 143 -2.98 -18.36 18.18
C ASN A 143 -3.99 -19.24 17.42
N ASP A 144 -3.51 -20.23 16.67
CA ASP A 144 -4.30 -21.20 15.91
C ASP A 144 -5.28 -20.60 14.90
N ARG A 145 -5.07 -19.32 14.53
CA ARG A 145 -5.91 -18.64 13.55
C ARG A 145 -5.66 -19.20 12.15
N LYS A 146 -6.70 -19.75 11.53
CA LYS A 146 -6.67 -20.24 10.14
C LYS A 146 -6.87 -19.06 9.18
N VAL A 147 -5.90 -18.84 8.29
CA VAL A 147 -5.96 -17.80 7.27
C VAL A 147 -5.87 -18.37 5.87
N ARG A 148 -6.62 -17.77 4.95
CA ARG A 148 -6.67 -18.15 3.54
C ARG A 148 -5.71 -17.29 2.74
N LEU A 149 -4.96 -17.91 1.85
CA LEU A 149 -4.07 -17.20 0.92
C LEU A 149 -3.89 -17.95 -0.38
N GLY A 150 -3.38 -17.26 -1.37
CA GLY A 150 -2.99 -17.82 -2.67
C GLY A 150 -3.68 -17.19 -3.86
N THR A 151 -3.12 -17.44 -5.02
CA THR A 151 -3.50 -16.84 -6.30
C THR A 151 -4.98 -16.95 -6.59
N HIS A 152 -5.56 -15.83 -7.01
CA HIS A 152 -6.87 -15.75 -7.65
C HIS A 152 -6.66 -15.21 -9.07
N PRO A 153 -6.70 -16.04 -10.13
CA PRO A 153 -6.25 -15.66 -11.46
C PRO A 153 -6.94 -14.41 -12.03
N GLU A 154 -8.27 -14.33 -11.89
CA GLU A 154 -9.06 -13.19 -12.37
C GLU A 154 -8.76 -11.90 -11.59
N ALA A 155 -8.77 -11.96 -10.26
CA ALA A 155 -8.43 -10.81 -9.41
C ALA A 155 -6.99 -10.33 -9.69
N ARG A 156 -6.05 -11.26 -9.89
CA ARG A 156 -4.68 -10.94 -10.27
C ARG A 156 -4.62 -10.20 -11.59
N ALA A 157 -5.31 -10.69 -12.64
CA ALA A 157 -5.31 -10.04 -13.94
C ALA A 157 -5.89 -8.62 -13.86
N LYS A 158 -7.06 -8.47 -13.24
CA LYS A 158 -7.72 -7.16 -13.02
C LYS A 158 -6.84 -6.20 -12.22
N SER A 159 -6.18 -6.68 -11.16
CA SER A 159 -5.34 -5.84 -10.31
C SER A 159 -4.08 -5.33 -11.04
N ILE A 160 -3.48 -6.15 -11.91
CA ILE A 160 -2.34 -5.73 -12.74
C ILE A 160 -2.78 -4.66 -13.74
N GLU A 161 -3.88 -4.86 -14.44
CA GLU A 161 -4.45 -3.88 -15.36
C GLU A 161 -4.76 -2.56 -14.65
N ARG A 162 -5.38 -2.65 -13.49
CA ARG A 162 -5.72 -1.49 -12.66
C ARG A 162 -4.50 -0.68 -12.24
N ILE A 163 -3.43 -1.34 -11.78
CA ILE A 163 -2.18 -0.65 -11.42
C ILE A 163 -1.54 -0.01 -12.64
N ASN A 164 -1.50 -0.71 -13.78
CA ASN A 164 -0.94 -0.14 -15.02
C ASN A 164 -1.69 1.13 -15.43
N THR A 165 -3.03 1.13 -15.38
CA THR A 165 -3.86 2.30 -15.65
C THR A 165 -3.60 3.41 -14.65
N TYR A 166 -3.54 3.09 -13.36
CA TYR A 166 -3.27 4.06 -12.29
C TYR A 166 -1.90 4.74 -12.45
N LEU A 167 -0.85 3.96 -12.73
CA LEU A 167 0.50 4.50 -12.93
C LEU A 167 0.59 5.33 -14.22
N ARG A 168 -0.03 4.87 -15.31
CA ARG A 168 -0.06 5.66 -16.56
C ARG A 168 -0.73 7.01 -16.35
N SER A 169 -1.90 7.05 -15.75
CA SER A 169 -2.59 8.29 -15.42
C SER A 169 -1.71 9.20 -14.57
N ALA A 170 -1.15 8.70 -13.48
CA ALA A 170 -0.31 9.48 -12.59
C ALA A 170 0.96 10.08 -13.24
N PHE A 171 1.47 9.44 -14.31
CA PHE A 171 2.69 9.85 -14.99
C PHE A 171 2.45 10.57 -16.32
N GLN A 172 1.22 10.66 -16.82
CA GLN A 172 0.88 11.37 -18.05
C GLN A 172 0.52 12.85 -17.82
N ASP A 173 0.06 13.21 -16.64
CA ASP A 173 -0.40 14.56 -16.28
C ASP A 173 0.80 15.51 -15.97
N GLN A 174 1.69 15.71 -16.97
CA GLN A 174 2.68 16.81 -16.92
C GLN A 174 2.92 17.40 -18.31
#